data_831863bd51831d5838f5c6230696464d
#
_entry.id   831863bd51831d5838f5c6230696464d
#
_cell.length_a   1.000
_cell.length_b   1.000
_cell.length_c   1.000
_cell.angle_alpha   90.00
_cell.angle_beta   90.00
_cell.angle_gamma   90.00
#
_symmetry.space_group_name_H-M   'P 1'
#
loop_
_entity.id
_entity.type
_entity.pdbx_description
1 polymer ?
#
loop_
_entity_poly.entity_id
_entity_poly.type
_entity_poly.pdbx_seq_one_letter_code
_entity_poly.pdbx_strand_id
1 'polypeptide(L)'
;MAMSNMTETTSTMPMTPMTPTIPMTDNIYFAPLLPWQQSLWSQLTKRVSMPQQSLPHALLAAGMQGMGKRAFVWRLVAWLLCRKRDVNPLGACGDCDSCQWLRSGTHPSLQVLPIVSMPVSADNAHNEEASNSTGKDKKSAKAASNAALKIKVDDIRALQPFIYQGGQGMRICVLDHAEKMTIAAANALLKTLEEPQAQVHLLLISDAPAQLLPTIKSRVQQLALQTIDPAISMDYVTQALGSTINREAVGTVAIEQLIQLANGAPLAAIALAHAPWYSKRALWLTTWQALRSGKRSSVAASDYWQTQLGITEFIQLSELMLLDIRRVCLGFDALQKDINFLTTLSDYKPIDTGLEAFVHRLLETKIALQQNVQEKFAYDKLMQELANL
;
A
#
# COMPACT_ATOMS: atom_id res chain seq x y z
N MET A 1 19.88 -33.52 -63.73
CA MET A 1 19.70 -32.17 -63.17
C MET A 1 18.54 -32.21 -62.21
N ALA A 2 18.81 -32.35 -60.96
CA ALA A 2 17.80 -32.36 -59.89
C ALA A 2 18.11 -31.19 -58.95
N MET A 3 17.19 -30.22 -58.87
CA MET A 3 17.27 -29.10 -57.94
C MET A 3 16.65 -29.51 -56.61
N SER A 4 17.44 -29.52 -55.58
CA SER A 4 17.01 -29.74 -54.20
C SER A 4 16.38 -28.44 -53.63
N ASN A 5 15.12 -28.48 -53.28
CA ASN A 5 14.48 -27.45 -52.48
C ASN A 5 14.88 -27.64 -51.00
N MET A 6 15.60 -26.70 -50.43
CA MET A 6 15.78 -26.55 -48.99
C MET A 6 14.59 -25.74 -48.42
N THR A 7 13.76 -26.40 -47.69
CA THR A 7 12.73 -25.75 -46.84
C THR A 7 13.38 -25.37 -45.49
N GLU A 8 13.54 -24.08 -45.25
CA GLU A 8 13.89 -23.54 -43.92
C GLU A 8 12.70 -23.72 -42.99
N THR A 9 12.82 -24.59 -41.99
CA THR A 9 11.90 -24.70 -40.87
C THR A 9 12.35 -23.69 -39.81
N THR A 10 11.66 -22.56 -39.75
CA THR A 10 11.71 -21.62 -38.61
C THR A 10 11.11 -22.26 -37.39
N SER A 11 11.96 -22.74 -36.49
CA SER A 11 11.58 -23.23 -35.19
C SER A 11 11.19 -22.04 -34.27
N THR A 12 9.89 -21.77 -34.17
CA THR A 12 9.33 -20.89 -33.14
C THR A 12 9.34 -21.67 -31.82
N MET A 13 10.28 -21.32 -30.94
CA MET A 13 10.24 -21.77 -29.54
C MET A 13 8.96 -21.25 -28.88
N PRO A 14 8.19 -22.11 -28.20
CA PRO A 14 7.04 -21.64 -27.43
C PRO A 14 7.55 -20.80 -26.25
N MET A 15 7.14 -19.53 -26.21
CA MET A 15 7.28 -18.70 -25.01
C MET A 15 6.45 -19.34 -23.92
N THR A 16 7.10 -19.96 -22.96
CA THR A 16 6.47 -20.37 -21.71
C THR A 16 5.85 -19.13 -21.04
N PRO A 17 4.56 -19.14 -20.69
CA PRO A 17 3.97 -18.04 -19.94
C PRO A 17 4.65 -17.97 -18.58
N MET A 18 5.37 -16.88 -18.34
CA MET A 18 5.88 -16.57 -17.00
C MET A 18 4.68 -16.44 -16.07
N THR A 19 4.49 -17.43 -15.21
CA THR A 19 3.57 -17.36 -14.07
C THR A 19 3.94 -16.12 -13.26
N PRO A 20 3.02 -15.18 -13.02
CA PRO A 20 3.25 -14.06 -12.13
C PRO A 20 3.22 -14.58 -10.70
N THR A 21 4.32 -15.16 -10.25
CA THR A 21 4.61 -15.27 -8.81
C THR A 21 4.66 -13.85 -8.31
N ILE A 22 3.85 -13.49 -7.33
CA ILE A 22 4.04 -12.22 -6.59
C ILE A 22 5.46 -12.31 -6.06
N PRO A 23 6.41 -11.54 -6.61
CA PRO A 23 7.76 -11.63 -6.13
C PRO A 23 7.75 -11.00 -4.74
N MET A 24 7.80 -11.83 -3.70
CA MET A 24 8.40 -11.43 -2.45
C MET A 24 9.89 -11.19 -2.77
N THR A 25 10.18 -10.04 -3.38
CA THR A 25 11.56 -9.63 -3.59
C THR A 25 12.05 -9.16 -2.24
N ASP A 26 13.07 -9.80 -1.75
CA ASP A 26 13.77 -9.46 -0.52
C ASP A 26 14.30 -8.01 -0.53
N ASN A 27 14.14 -7.31 -1.64
CA ASN A 27 14.56 -5.93 -1.79
C ASN A 27 13.62 -5.11 -2.69
N ILE A 28 12.93 -4.13 -2.10
CA ILE A 28 11.96 -3.24 -2.75
C ILE A 28 12.55 -2.44 -3.94
N TYR A 29 13.87 -2.20 -3.95
CA TYR A 29 14.57 -1.49 -5.03
C TYR A 29 14.55 -2.24 -6.36
N PHE A 30 14.43 -3.56 -6.32
CA PHE A 30 14.50 -4.43 -7.50
C PHE A 30 13.18 -5.12 -7.82
N ALA A 31 12.10 -4.70 -7.15
CA ALA A 31 10.76 -5.20 -7.43
C ALA A 31 10.42 -5.08 -8.93
N PRO A 32 9.78 -6.06 -9.57
CA PRO A 32 9.41 -5.99 -10.98
C PRO A 32 8.38 -4.88 -11.23
N LEU A 33 8.36 -4.37 -12.46
CA LEU A 33 7.34 -3.44 -12.89
C LEU A 33 6.00 -4.16 -13.04
N LEU A 34 4.96 -3.55 -12.52
CA LEU A 34 3.61 -4.01 -12.73
C LEU A 34 3.12 -3.63 -14.14
N PRO A 35 2.18 -4.39 -14.74
CA PRO A 35 1.75 -4.17 -16.12
C PRO A 35 1.33 -2.73 -16.41
N TRP A 36 0.57 -2.11 -15.51
CA TRP A 36 0.09 -0.72 -15.65
C TRP A 36 1.17 0.34 -15.44
N GLN A 37 2.36 -0.04 -14.98
CA GLN A 37 3.48 0.89 -14.72
C GLN A 37 4.45 0.98 -15.91
N GLN A 38 4.38 0.05 -16.86
CA GLN A 38 5.34 -0.07 -17.95
C GLN A 38 5.37 1.16 -18.86
N SER A 39 4.21 1.72 -19.20
CA SER A 39 4.11 2.92 -20.03
C SER A 39 4.79 4.12 -19.36
N LEU A 40 4.46 4.39 -18.09
CA LEU A 40 5.06 5.47 -17.33
C LEU A 40 6.58 5.27 -17.17
N TRP A 41 7.01 4.04 -16.90
CA TRP A 41 8.43 3.70 -16.81
C TRP A 41 9.17 4.05 -18.10
N SER A 42 8.64 3.62 -19.25
CA SER A 42 9.22 3.90 -20.55
C SER A 42 9.31 5.39 -20.86
N GLN A 43 8.29 6.18 -20.45
CA GLN A 43 8.30 7.62 -20.61
C GLN A 43 9.38 8.29 -19.76
N LEU A 44 9.51 7.90 -18.49
CA LEU A 44 10.51 8.46 -17.58
C LEU A 44 11.94 8.10 -18.00
N THR A 45 12.17 6.85 -18.35
CA THR A 45 13.52 6.40 -18.78
C THR A 45 13.95 7.06 -20.08
N LYS A 46 13.07 7.17 -21.08
CA LYS A 46 13.35 7.93 -22.31
C LYS A 46 13.67 9.40 -22.01
N ARG A 47 12.91 10.05 -21.14
CA ARG A 47 13.12 11.45 -20.77
C ARG A 47 14.49 11.66 -20.13
N VAL A 48 14.89 10.81 -19.21
CA VAL A 48 16.22 10.89 -18.54
C VAL A 48 17.38 10.60 -19.50
N SER A 49 17.18 9.77 -20.53
CA SER A 49 18.19 9.44 -21.53
C SER A 49 18.39 10.51 -22.60
N MET A 50 17.48 11.51 -22.69
CA MET A 50 17.58 12.58 -23.69
C MET A 50 18.44 13.74 -23.15
N PRO A 51 19.49 14.20 -23.87
CA PRO A 51 20.41 15.23 -23.38
C PRO A 51 19.75 16.58 -23.05
N GLN A 52 18.60 16.89 -23.67
CA GLN A 52 17.88 18.17 -23.49
C GLN A 52 16.70 18.06 -22.54
N GLN A 53 16.40 16.87 -21.99
CA GLN A 53 15.28 16.68 -21.09
C GLN A 53 15.79 16.19 -19.73
N SER A 54 15.51 16.96 -18.69
CA SER A 54 15.84 16.58 -17.32
C SER A 54 14.63 15.95 -16.61
N LEU A 55 14.89 15.10 -15.64
CA LEU A 55 13.86 14.67 -14.70
C LEU A 55 13.34 15.92 -13.94
N PRO A 56 12.04 16.07 -13.70
CA PRO A 56 11.53 17.14 -12.86
C PRO A 56 12.18 17.09 -11.47
N HIS A 57 12.44 18.27 -10.90
CA HIS A 57 13.05 18.37 -9.58
C HIS A 57 12.19 17.75 -8.46
N ALA A 58 10.87 17.74 -8.64
CA ALA A 58 9.94 17.15 -7.68
C ALA A 58 8.85 16.32 -8.36
N LEU A 59 8.70 15.06 -7.94
CA LEU A 59 7.73 14.09 -8.43
C LEU A 59 6.84 13.62 -7.29
N LEU A 60 5.55 13.45 -7.56
CA LEU A 60 4.56 12.94 -6.61
C LEU A 60 3.94 11.65 -7.12
N ALA A 61 4.18 10.54 -6.43
CA ALA A 61 3.48 9.28 -6.60
C ALA A 61 2.29 9.24 -5.62
N ALA A 62 1.14 9.72 -6.09
CA ALA A 62 -0.08 9.81 -5.31
C ALA A 62 -1.10 8.76 -5.74
N GLY A 63 -1.95 8.32 -4.83
CA GLY A 63 -3.03 7.39 -5.10
C GLY A 63 -3.32 6.49 -3.90
N MET A 64 -4.36 5.66 -4.00
CA MET A 64 -4.73 4.73 -2.93
C MET A 64 -3.65 3.66 -2.70
N GLN A 65 -3.65 3.09 -1.52
CA GLN A 65 -2.82 1.94 -1.20
C GLN A 65 -3.16 0.76 -2.12
N GLY A 66 -2.16 -0.05 -2.50
CA GLY A 66 -2.38 -1.20 -3.37
C GLY A 66 -2.24 -0.93 -4.87
N MET A 67 -1.85 0.30 -5.28
CA MET A 67 -1.55 0.65 -6.68
C MET A 67 -0.10 0.32 -7.09
N GLY A 68 0.74 -0.13 -6.17
CA GLY A 68 2.15 -0.44 -6.42
C GLY A 68 3.09 0.77 -6.50
N LYS A 69 2.64 1.96 -6.09
CA LYS A 69 3.41 3.21 -6.23
C LYS A 69 4.71 3.23 -5.46
N ARG A 70 4.76 2.64 -4.24
CA ARG A 70 6.03 2.56 -3.46
C ARG A 70 7.08 1.74 -4.18
N ALA A 71 6.74 0.53 -4.63
CA ALA A 71 7.65 -0.32 -5.37
C ALA A 71 8.16 0.37 -6.66
N PHE A 72 7.27 1.09 -7.36
CA PHE A 72 7.64 1.88 -8.53
C PHE A 72 8.66 2.98 -8.19
N VAL A 73 8.40 3.78 -7.14
CA VAL A 73 9.30 4.88 -6.74
C VAL A 73 10.65 4.33 -6.29
N TRP A 74 10.69 3.26 -5.48
CA TRP A 74 11.94 2.68 -5.03
C TRP A 74 12.75 2.07 -6.18
N ARG A 75 12.08 1.43 -7.14
CA ARG A 75 12.72 0.99 -8.38
C ARG A 75 13.28 2.16 -9.19
N LEU A 76 12.54 3.26 -9.27
CA LEU A 76 12.99 4.48 -9.97
C LEU A 76 14.23 5.07 -9.28
N VAL A 77 14.23 5.17 -7.95
CA VAL A 77 15.39 5.60 -7.15
C VAL A 77 16.61 4.74 -7.46
N ALA A 78 16.45 3.41 -7.42
CA ALA A 78 17.54 2.49 -7.69
C ALA A 78 18.10 2.64 -9.11
N TRP A 79 17.23 2.80 -10.10
CA TRP A 79 17.66 3.01 -11.49
C TRP A 79 18.36 4.34 -11.68
N LEU A 80 17.84 5.43 -11.12
CA LEU A 80 18.43 6.76 -11.22
C LEU A 80 19.85 6.83 -10.60
N LEU A 81 20.07 6.14 -9.49
CA LEU A 81 21.35 6.08 -8.79
C LEU A 81 22.29 5.01 -9.34
N CYS A 82 21.80 4.07 -10.17
CA CYS A 82 22.61 3.00 -10.72
C CYS A 82 23.70 3.52 -11.67
N ARG A 83 24.95 3.10 -11.48
CA ARG A 83 26.06 3.49 -12.35
C ARG A 83 25.96 2.92 -13.77
N LYS A 84 25.21 1.82 -13.96
CA LYS A 84 24.98 1.15 -15.24
C LYS A 84 23.60 1.43 -15.84
N ARG A 85 22.93 2.53 -15.44
CA ARG A 85 21.57 2.85 -15.89
C ARG A 85 21.46 3.03 -17.40
N ASP A 86 22.51 3.57 -18.02
CA ASP A 86 22.51 3.89 -19.46
C ASP A 86 22.50 2.63 -20.34
N VAL A 87 23.03 1.51 -19.82
CA VAL A 87 23.02 0.20 -20.49
C VAL A 87 21.84 -0.68 -20.10
N ASN A 88 21.11 -0.32 -19.02
CA ASN A 88 19.97 -1.10 -18.55
C ASN A 88 18.74 -0.21 -18.32
N PRO A 89 17.94 0.06 -19.35
CA PRO A 89 16.73 0.90 -19.22
C PRO A 89 15.61 0.21 -18.44
N LEU A 90 15.67 -1.10 -18.21
CA LEU A 90 14.62 -1.86 -17.53
C LEU A 90 14.70 -1.74 -16.00
N GLY A 91 15.83 -1.33 -15.44
CA GLY A 91 16.00 -1.16 -13.98
C GLY A 91 17.46 -1.07 -13.55
N ALA A 92 17.68 -1.01 -12.25
CA ALA A 92 19.04 -1.02 -11.69
C ALA A 92 19.71 -2.39 -11.92
N CYS A 93 21.04 -2.38 -12.10
CA CYS A 93 21.78 -3.60 -12.42
C CYS A 93 21.90 -4.60 -11.25
N GLY A 94 21.75 -4.13 -10.01
CA GLY A 94 21.86 -4.97 -8.82
C GLY A 94 23.29 -5.21 -8.31
N ASP A 95 24.32 -5.01 -9.12
CA ASP A 95 25.69 -5.48 -8.83
C ASP A 95 26.72 -4.37 -8.59
N CYS A 96 26.50 -3.13 -9.09
CA CYS A 96 27.45 -2.04 -8.89
C CYS A 96 27.43 -1.54 -7.45
N ASP A 97 28.50 -0.83 -7.04
CA ASP A 97 28.63 -0.31 -5.65
C ASP A 97 27.42 0.50 -5.21
N SER A 98 26.86 1.31 -6.10
CA SER A 98 25.64 2.08 -5.82
C SER A 98 24.44 1.17 -5.48
N CYS A 99 24.26 0.07 -6.22
CA CYS A 99 23.20 -0.90 -5.93
C CYS A 99 23.45 -1.66 -4.63
N GLN A 100 24.72 -1.92 -4.29
CA GLN A 100 25.08 -2.54 -3.00
C GLN A 100 24.83 -1.57 -1.84
N TRP A 101 25.18 -0.29 -1.96
CA TRP A 101 24.84 0.71 -0.95
C TRP A 101 23.34 0.90 -0.76
N LEU A 102 22.53 0.75 -1.82
CA LEU A 102 21.07 0.76 -1.68
C LEU A 102 20.59 -0.45 -0.87
N ARG A 103 21.13 -1.65 -1.14
CA ARG A 103 20.78 -2.85 -0.37
C ARG A 103 21.13 -2.73 1.11
N SER A 104 22.29 -2.14 1.43
CA SER A 104 22.71 -1.91 2.82
C SER A 104 22.06 -0.69 3.48
N GLY A 105 21.25 0.09 2.76
CA GLY A 105 20.62 1.30 3.28
C GLY A 105 21.58 2.46 3.56
N THR A 106 22.81 2.42 3.00
CA THR A 106 23.89 3.39 3.30
C THR A 106 24.24 4.29 2.11
N HIS A 107 23.37 4.39 1.10
CA HIS A 107 23.69 5.13 -0.12
C HIS A 107 23.88 6.64 0.15
N PRO A 108 25.06 7.23 -0.12
CA PRO A 108 25.37 8.61 0.26
C PRO A 108 24.54 9.66 -0.48
N SER A 109 24.00 9.34 -1.64
CA SER A 109 23.17 10.24 -2.45
C SER A 109 21.67 10.01 -2.27
N LEU A 110 21.24 9.28 -1.25
CA LEU A 110 19.84 9.02 -0.92
C LEU A 110 19.53 9.43 0.52
N GLN A 111 18.49 10.23 0.68
CA GLN A 111 17.88 10.52 1.98
C GLN A 111 16.39 10.13 1.95
N VAL A 112 15.92 9.54 3.04
CA VAL A 112 14.53 9.03 3.15
C VAL A 112 13.89 9.57 4.41
N LEU A 113 12.68 10.08 4.28
CA LEU A 113 11.84 10.50 5.40
C LEU A 113 10.44 9.84 5.29
N PRO A 114 9.87 9.41 6.42
CA PRO A 114 10.53 9.28 7.72
C PRO A 114 11.58 8.17 7.69
N ILE A 115 12.56 8.19 8.56
CA ILE A 115 13.70 7.23 8.57
C ILE A 115 13.21 5.76 8.61
N VAL A 116 12.09 5.50 9.28
CA VAL A 116 11.48 4.15 9.36
C VAL A 116 10.93 3.62 8.03
N SER A 117 10.82 4.46 7.00
CA SER A 117 10.39 4.07 5.65
C SER A 117 11.51 3.52 4.79
N MET A 118 12.75 3.50 5.29
CA MET A 118 13.88 2.94 4.52
C MET A 118 13.65 1.45 4.27
N PRO A 119 13.80 1.00 3.01
CA PRO A 119 13.74 -0.42 2.71
C PRO A 119 14.98 -1.12 3.27
N VAL A 120 14.76 -1.96 4.28
CA VAL A 120 15.81 -2.81 4.86
C VAL A 120 15.86 -4.13 4.11
N SER A 121 17.05 -4.56 3.69
CA SER A 121 17.26 -5.90 3.14
C SER A 121 17.11 -6.94 4.25
N ALA A 122 16.38 -8.03 3.97
CA ALA A 122 16.13 -9.13 4.91
C ALA A 122 17.43 -9.82 5.39
N ASP A 123 18.54 -9.66 4.66
CA ASP A 123 19.82 -10.31 4.95
C ASP A 123 20.52 -9.81 6.22
N ASN A 124 20.12 -8.66 6.79
CA ASN A 124 20.73 -8.14 8.03
C ASN A 124 20.01 -8.59 9.32
N ALA A 125 18.96 -9.40 9.22
CA ALA A 125 18.20 -9.86 10.40
C ALA A 125 18.82 -11.08 11.13
N HIS A 126 19.93 -11.64 10.63
CA HIS A 126 20.50 -12.88 11.18
C HIS A 126 21.65 -12.72 12.18
N ASN A 127 22.05 -11.49 12.55
CA ASN A 127 23.17 -11.27 13.46
C ASN A 127 22.82 -10.53 14.77
N GLU A 128 21.58 -10.59 15.23
CA GLU A 128 21.29 -10.27 16.63
C GLU A 128 20.93 -11.57 17.37
N GLU A 129 21.82 -11.94 18.26
CA GLU A 129 21.73 -13.15 19.11
C GLU A 129 20.37 -13.25 19.81
N ALA A 130 19.85 -14.47 19.82
CA ALA A 130 18.63 -14.87 20.49
C ALA A 130 18.71 -14.54 21.99
N SER A 131 18.28 -13.34 22.38
CA SER A 131 17.88 -13.08 23.76
C SER A 131 16.38 -13.36 23.88
N ASN A 132 16.06 -14.35 24.68
CA ASN A 132 14.71 -14.73 25.12
C ASN A 132 13.98 -13.51 25.71
N SER A 133 13.21 -12.78 24.89
CA SER A 133 12.30 -11.76 25.37
C SER A 133 10.86 -12.25 25.20
N THR A 134 10.24 -12.46 26.34
CA THR A 134 8.84 -12.80 26.56
C THR A 134 7.91 -11.78 25.88
N GLY A 135 6.79 -12.27 25.33
CA GLY A 135 5.75 -11.66 24.48
C GLY A 135 5.19 -10.26 24.79
N LYS A 136 5.87 -9.42 25.56
CA LYS A 136 5.46 -8.03 25.84
C LYS A 136 6.00 -7.01 24.82
N ASP A 137 7.09 -7.32 24.12
CA ASP A 137 7.81 -6.33 23.30
C ASP A 137 7.21 -6.13 21.90
N LYS A 138 6.37 -7.05 21.40
CA LYS A 138 5.72 -6.91 20.09
C LYS A 138 4.61 -5.86 20.04
N LYS A 139 4.01 -5.51 21.19
CA LYS A 139 2.92 -4.50 21.26
C LYS A 139 3.43 -3.05 21.28
N SER A 140 4.60 -2.80 21.84
CA SER A 140 5.19 -1.46 21.88
C SER A 140 5.75 -1.02 20.53
N ALA A 141 6.23 -1.96 19.71
CA ALA A 141 6.80 -1.68 18.40
C ALA A 141 5.78 -1.12 17.40
N LYS A 142 4.51 -1.56 17.46
CA LYS A 142 3.48 -1.13 16.49
C LYS A 142 2.90 0.27 16.77
N ALA A 143 2.82 0.68 18.03
CA ALA A 143 2.43 2.04 18.42
C ALA A 143 3.54 3.06 18.14
N ALA A 144 4.80 2.67 18.37
CA ALA A 144 5.97 3.46 18.00
C ALA A 144 6.06 3.68 16.48
N SER A 145 5.65 2.70 15.66
CA SER A 145 5.73 2.80 14.19
C SER A 145 4.83 3.90 13.60
N ASN A 146 3.63 4.10 14.11
CA ASN A 146 2.70 5.12 13.58
C ASN A 146 3.06 6.55 14.01
N ALA A 147 3.61 6.74 15.19
CA ALA A 147 4.17 8.02 15.65
C ALA A 147 5.46 8.37 14.89
N ALA A 148 6.26 7.35 14.57
CA ALA A 148 7.49 7.48 13.79
C ALA A 148 7.26 7.82 12.30
N LEU A 149 6.07 7.55 11.76
CA LEU A 149 5.73 7.90 10.36
C LEU A 149 5.39 9.39 10.17
N LYS A 150 5.30 10.20 11.23
CA LYS A 150 4.97 11.61 11.13
C LYS A 150 6.22 12.43 10.78
N ILE A 151 6.16 13.18 9.70
CA ILE A 151 7.25 14.06 9.25
C ILE A 151 7.08 15.43 9.92
N LYS A 152 8.06 15.82 10.73
CA LYS A 152 8.10 17.10 11.45
C LYS A 152 8.96 18.12 10.73
N VAL A 153 8.86 19.38 11.14
CA VAL A 153 9.65 20.48 10.55
C VAL A 153 11.16 20.26 10.71
N ASP A 154 11.59 19.67 11.82
CA ASP A 154 13.01 19.41 12.07
C ASP A 154 13.57 18.32 11.15
N ASP A 155 12.74 17.34 10.75
CA ASP A 155 13.11 16.34 9.76
C ASP A 155 13.39 16.99 8.39
N ILE A 156 12.56 17.96 7.98
CA ILE A 156 12.77 18.72 6.74
C ILE A 156 14.00 19.61 6.84
N ARG A 157 14.24 20.24 8.01
CA ARG A 157 15.45 21.05 8.24
C ARG A 157 16.71 20.20 8.19
N ALA A 158 16.66 18.98 8.71
CA ALA A 158 17.78 18.06 8.65
C ALA A 158 18.15 17.61 7.24
N LEU A 159 17.23 17.73 6.25
CA LEU A 159 17.54 17.49 4.83
C LEU A 159 18.33 18.65 4.19
N GLN A 160 18.28 19.85 4.74
CA GLN A 160 18.87 21.04 4.09
C GLN A 160 20.37 20.90 3.81
N PRO A 161 21.22 20.42 4.73
CA PRO A 161 22.62 20.20 4.41
C PRO A 161 22.81 19.27 3.20
N PHE A 162 22.06 18.18 3.13
CA PHE A 162 22.11 17.25 2.01
C PHE A 162 21.66 17.88 0.69
N ILE A 163 20.63 18.73 0.72
CA ILE A 163 20.10 19.42 -0.47
C ILE A 163 21.06 20.50 -0.97
N TYR A 164 21.62 21.31 -0.07
CA TYR A 164 22.43 22.49 -0.42
C TYR A 164 23.94 22.23 -0.47
N GLN A 165 24.42 21.07 0.03
CA GLN A 165 25.81 20.68 -0.15
C GLN A 165 26.15 20.57 -1.64
N GLY A 166 27.07 21.35 -2.13
CA GLY A 166 27.64 21.20 -3.46
C GLY A 166 28.29 19.82 -3.60
N GLY A 167 27.98 19.08 -4.65
CA GLY A 167 28.55 17.77 -4.92
C GLY A 167 28.33 17.37 -6.37
N GLN A 168 29.20 16.50 -6.90
CA GLN A 168 29.01 15.95 -8.23
C GLN A 168 28.04 14.75 -8.16
N GLY A 169 27.02 14.76 -9.02
CA GLY A 169 26.10 13.62 -9.19
C GLY A 169 24.69 13.90 -8.65
N MET A 170 23.81 13.01 -9.06
CA MET A 170 22.39 13.09 -8.69
C MET A 170 22.18 12.72 -7.21
N ARG A 171 21.37 13.52 -6.53
CA ARG A 171 20.93 13.29 -5.14
C ARG A 171 19.41 13.17 -5.10
N ILE A 172 18.93 12.25 -4.31
CA ILE A 172 17.50 11.94 -4.22
C ILE A 172 17.06 12.03 -2.76
N CYS A 173 15.96 12.76 -2.52
CA CYS A 173 15.23 12.76 -1.26
C CYS A 173 13.87 12.09 -1.48
N VAL A 174 13.57 11.05 -0.74
CA VAL A 174 12.25 10.39 -0.74
C VAL A 174 11.50 10.79 0.51
N LEU A 175 10.30 11.34 0.32
CA LEU A 175 9.36 11.62 1.40
C LEU A 175 8.20 10.62 1.27
N ASP A 176 8.29 9.50 1.99
CA ASP A 176 7.21 8.52 2.05
C ASP A 176 6.16 8.97 3.08
N HIS A 177 4.91 8.62 2.86
CA HIS A 177 3.79 9.13 3.65
C HIS A 177 3.75 10.67 3.71
N ALA A 178 3.92 11.33 2.57
CA ALA A 178 3.96 12.79 2.50
C ALA A 178 2.69 13.45 3.08
N GLU A 179 1.54 12.75 3.08
CA GLU A 179 0.31 13.19 3.73
C GLU A 179 0.42 13.32 5.26
N LYS A 180 1.43 12.70 5.87
CA LYS A 180 1.67 12.77 7.32
C LYS A 180 2.62 13.90 7.73
N MET A 181 3.01 14.75 6.79
CA MET A 181 3.75 15.99 7.12
C MET A 181 2.90 16.90 7.99
N THR A 182 3.51 17.48 9.02
CA THR A 182 2.89 18.61 9.72
C THR A 182 2.79 19.83 8.80
N ILE A 183 1.87 20.74 9.06
CA ILE A 183 1.73 22.00 8.29
C ILE A 183 3.05 22.76 8.28
N ALA A 184 3.74 22.81 9.41
CA ALA A 184 5.05 23.47 9.52
C ALA A 184 6.13 22.76 8.67
N ALA A 185 6.13 21.41 8.60
CA ALA A 185 7.03 20.65 7.73
C ALA A 185 6.75 20.92 6.25
N ALA A 186 5.48 20.88 5.86
CA ALA A 186 5.06 21.17 4.49
C ALA A 186 5.47 22.59 4.06
N ASN A 187 5.26 23.59 4.91
CA ASN A 187 5.68 24.96 4.63
C ASN A 187 7.22 25.10 4.54
N ALA A 188 7.97 24.40 5.37
CA ALA A 188 9.44 24.39 5.28
C ALA A 188 9.94 23.74 3.97
N LEU A 189 9.21 22.75 3.43
CA LEU A 189 9.54 22.10 2.16
C LEU A 189 9.30 23.03 0.95
N LEU A 190 8.34 23.98 1.04
CA LEU A 190 8.01 24.89 -0.08
C LEU A 190 9.24 25.63 -0.62
N LYS A 191 10.13 26.10 0.25
CA LYS A 191 11.35 26.78 -0.18
C LYS A 191 12.21 25.91 -1.10
N THR A 192 12.36 24.63 -0.78
CA THR A 192 13.12 23.67 -1.61
C THR A 192 12.43 23.37 -2.93
N LEU A 193 11.08 23.38 -2.94
CA LEU A 193 10.30 23.18 -4.15
C LEU A 193 10.32 24.39 -5.08
N GLU A 194 10.42 25.60 -4.54
CA GLU A 194 10.47 26.87 -5.30
C GLU A 194 11.87 27.18 -5.84
N GLU A 195 12.90 26.82 -5.07
CA GLU A 195 14.30 27.05 -5.41
C GLU A 195 15.05 25.72 -5.56
N PRO A 196 14.76 24.94 -6.63
CA PRO A 196 15.33 23.63 -6.79
C PRO A 196 16.85 23.69 -7.02
N GLN A 197 17.59 22.88 -6.29
CA GLN A 197 19.02 22.74 -6.48
C GLN A 197 19.33 21.80 -7.65
N ALA A 198 20.35 22.13 -8.43
CA ALA A 198 20.77 21.32 -9.55
C ALA A 198 21.10 19.88 -9.08
N GLN A 199 20.63 18.89 -9.85
CA GLN A 199 20.84 17.47 -9.59
C GLN A 199 20.22 16.93 -8.28
N VAL A 200 19.35 17.69 -7.62
CA VAL A 200 18.58 17.23 -6.47
C VAL A 200 17.12 16.94 -6.90
N HIS A 201 16.65 15.74 -6.62
CA HIS A 201 15.29 15.35 -6.94
C HIS A 201 14.54 14.96 -5.67
N LEU A 202 13.31 15.45 -5.54
CA LEU A 202 12.39 15.14 -4.47
C LEU A 202 11.35 14.17 -4.98
N LEU A 203 11.22 13.01 -4.34
CA LEU A 203 10.20 12.01 -4.66
C LEU A 203 9.24 11.89 -3.48
N LEU A 204 8.02 12.37 -3.66
CA LEU A 204 6.96 12.30 -2.65
C LEU A 204 6.06 11.10 -2.94
N ILE A 205 5.74 10.32 -1.91
CA ILE A 205 4.80 9.22 -1.98
C ILE A 205 3.64 9.51 -1.03
N SER A 206 2.41 9.41 -1.53
CA SER A 206 1.22 9.65 -0.70
C SER A 206 0.11 8.64 -0.97
N ASP A 207 -0.46 8.10 0.12
CA ASP A 207 -1.63 7.23 0.10
C ASP A 207 -2.95 8.02 0.19
N ALA A 208 -2.89 9.28 0.64
CA ALA A 208 -4.03 10.17 0.80
C ALA A 208 -3.74 11.56 0.22
N PRO A 209 -3.69 11.71 -1.12
CA PRO A 209 -3.32 12.97 -1.77
C PRO A 209 -4.27 14.12 -1.45
N ALA A 210 -5.49 13.85 -0.98
CA ALA A 210 -6.42 14.88 -0.52
C ALA A 210 -5.91 15.61 0.74
N GLN A 211 -5.09 14.97 1.56
CA GLN A 211 -4.53 15.55 2.78
C GLN A 211 -3.28 16.41 2.52
N LEU A 212 -2.68 16.32 1.32
CA LEU A 212 -1.55 17.17 0.95
C LEU A 212 -2.01 18.61 0.70
N LEU A 213 -1.21 19.56 1.18
CA LEU A 213 -1.48 20.98 0.94
C LEU A 213 -1.53 21.28 -0.56
N PRO A 214 -2.49 22.10 -1.01
CA PRO A 214 -2.56 22.54 -2.41
C PRO A 214 -1.27 23.19 -2.91
N THR A 215 -0.57 23.90 -2.02
CA THR A 215 0.72 24.55 -2.30
C THR A 215 1.84 23.57 -2.64
N ILE A 216 1.84 22.37 -2.04
CA ILE A 216 2.77 21.29 -2.41
C ILE A 216 2.36 20.72 -3.77
N LYS A 217 1.06 20.38 -3.94
CA LYS A 217 0.56 19.78 -5.19
C LYS A 217 0.81 20.63 -6.42
N SER A 218 0.78 21.96 -6.31
CA SER A 218 1.02 22.87 -7.42
C SER A 218 2.50 22.95 -7.86
N ARG A 219 3.45 22.47 -7.03
CA ARG A 219 4.90 22.56 -7.28
C ARG A 219 5.56 21.21 -7.57
N VAL A 220 4.80 20.15 -7.58
CA VAL A 220 5.29 18.79 -7.87
C VAL A 220 4.64 18.26 -9.14
N GLN A 221 5.39 17.55 -9.96
CA GLN A 221 4.80 16.84 -11.11
C GLN A 221 4.26 15.50 -10.65
N GLN A 222 2.96 15.29 -10.87
CA GLN A 222 2.30 14.06 -10.52
C GLN A 222 2.65 12.94 -11.50
N LEU A 223 2.98 11.77 -10.97
CA LEU A 223 3.16 10.55 -11.75
C LEU A 223 1.80 9.91 -12.03
N ALA A 224 1.56 9.48 -13.27
CA ALA A 224 0.29 8.86 -13.70
C ALA A 224 0.18 7.42 -13.20
N LEU A 225 0.09 7.23 -11.87
CA LEU A 225 -0.06 5.93 -11.20
C LEU A 225 -1.47 5.72 -10.61
N GLN A 226 -2.38 6.69 -10.80
CA GLN A 226 -3.68 6.69 -10.13
C GLN A 226 -4.76 5.94 -10.90
N THR A 227 -4.61 5.79 -12.20
CA THR A 227 -5.62 5.16 -13.05
C THR A 227 -5.05 3.87 -13.62
N ILE A 228 -5.71 2.77 -13.35
CA ILE A 228 -5.38 1.46 -13.91
C ILE A 228 -6.55 1.06 -14.80
N ASP A 229 -6.24 0.55 -16.00
CA ASP A 229 -7.24 -0.03 -16.87
C ASP A 229 -7.93 -1.21 -16.16
N PRO A 230 -9.26 -1.21 -16.04
CA PRO A 230 -10.00 -2.30 -15.39
C PRO A 230 -9.68 -3.68 -15.95
N ALA A 231 -9.45 -3.80 -17.28
CA ALA A 231 -9.10 -5.07 -17.91
C ALA A 231 -7.73 -5.56 -17.43
N ILE A 232 -6.73 -4.68 -17.38
CA ILE A 232 -5.38 -5.02 -16.88
C ILE A 232 -5.44 -5.39 -15.38
N SER A 233 -6.25 -4.67 -14.60
CA SER A 233 -6.48 -4.97 -13.18
C SER A 233 -7.09 -6.37 -12.99
N MET A 234 -8.13 -6.68 -13.76
CA MET A 234 -8.81 -7.98 -13.72
C MET A 234 -7.87 -9.12 -14.10
N ASP A 235 -7.14 -9.00 -15.20
CA ASP A 235 -6.21 -10.02 -15.67
C ASP A 235 -5.12 -10.28 -14.63
N TYR A 236 -4.54 -9.21 -14.08
CA TYR A 236 -3.48 -9.33 -13.08
C TYR A 236 -3.97 -10.02 -11.80
N VAL A 237 -5.11 -9.63 -11.26
CA VAL A 237 -5.69 -10.24 -10.04
C VAL A 237 -6.07 -11.68 -10.30
N THR A 238 -6.66 -11.99 -11.47
CA THR A 238 -7.02 -13.36 -11.87
C THR A 238 -5.78 -14.26 -11.93
N GLN A 239 -4.69 -13.79 -12.54
CA GLN A 239 -3.46 -14.55 -12.61
C GLN A 239 -2.83 -14.77 -11.22
N ALA A 240 -2.80 -13.73 -10.39
CA ALA A 240 -2.22 -13.79 -9.06
C ALA A 240 -2.99 -14.72 -8.13
N LEU A 241 -4.32 -14.69 -8.13
CA LEU A 241 -5.15 -15.55 -7.29
C LEU A 241 -5.31 -16.96 -7.87
N GLY A 242 -5.32 -17.10 -9.20
CA GLY A 242 -5.44 -18.41 -9.87
C GLY A 242 -4.25 -19.34 -9.66
N SER A 243 -3.09 -18.81 -9.24
CA SER A 243 -1.92 -19.60 -8.85
C SER A 243 -1.96 -20.10 -7.40
N THR A 244 -2.77 -19.45 -6.55
CA THR A 244 -2.78 -19.69 -5.08
C THR A 244 -4.05 -20.36 -4.59
N ILE A 245 -5.15 -20.20 -5.30
CA ILE A 245 -6.47 -20.72 -4.92
C ILE A 245 -6.95 -21.66 -6.03
N ASN A 246 -7.46 -22.86 -5.67
CA ASN A 246 -8.05 -23.78 -6.64
C ASN A 246 -9.02 -23.04 -7.57
N ARG A 247 -8.75 -23.07 -8.86
CA ARG A 247 -9.45 -22.33 -9.95
C ARG A 247 -10.98 -22.45 -9.91
N GLU A 248 -11.52 -23.48 -9.24
CA GLU A 248 -12.96 -23.74 -9.13
C GLU A 248 -13.63 -22.93 -7.99
N ALA A 249 -12.87 -22.39 -7.04
CA ALA A 249 -13.42 -21.73 -5.85
C ALA A 249 -13.59 -20.20 -6.00
N VAL A 250 -12.87 -19.54 -6.92
CA VAL A 250 -12.95 -18.08 -7.13
C VAL A 250 -13.48 -17.81 -8.54
N GLY A 251 -14.79 -17.70 -8.67
CA GLY A 251 -15.42 -17.29 -9.93
C GLY A 251 -15.07 -15.84 -10.32
N THR A 252 -15.20 -15.51 -11.61
CA THR A 252 -14.96 -14.15 -12.16
C THR A 252 -15.70 -13.06 -11.36
N VAL A 253 -16.91 -13.35 -10.90
CA VAL A 253 -17.73 -12.45 -10.07
C VAL A 253 -17.06 -12.12 -8.73
N ALA A 254 -16.40 -13.11 -8.11
CA ALA A 254 -15.69 -12.88 -6.85
C ALA A 254 -14.44 -12.01 -7.02
N ILE A 255 -13.73 -12.13 -8.14
CA ILE A 255 -12.55 -11.28 -8.45
C ILE A 255 -12.99 -9.84 -8.72
N GLU A 256 -14.05 -9.65 -9.51
CA GLU A 256 -14.62 -8.32 -9.76
C GLU A 256 -15.05 -7.65 -8.46
N GLN A 257 -15.72 -8.40 -7.57
CA GLN A 257 -16.09 -7.92 -6.24
C GLN A 257 -14.88 -7.49 -5.41
N LEU A 258 -13.80 -8.29 -5.39
CA LEU A 258 -12.57 -7.94 -4.67
C LEU A 258 -11.95 -6.64 -5.19
N ILE A 259 -11.90 -6.46 -6.51
CA ILE A 259 -11.38 -5.23 -7.13
C ILE A 259 -12.27 -4.04 -6.79
N GLN A 260 -13.59 -4.19 -6.80
CA GLN A 260 -14.53 -3.14 -6.40
C GLN A 260 -14.36 -2.76 -4.92
N LEU A 261 -14.26 -3.75 -4.02
CA LEU A 261 -14.02 -3.52 -2.59
C LEU A 261 -12.67 -2.86 -2.32
N ALA A 262 -11.68 -3.13 -3.17
CA ALA A 262 -10.37 -2.49 -3.14
C ALA A 262 -10.31 -1.14 -3.90
N ASN A 263 -11.47 -0.58 -4.31
CA ASN A 263 -11.57 0.67 -5.09
C ASN A 263 -10.71 0.65 -6.37
N GLY A 264 -10.62 -0.48 -7.03
CA GLY A 264 -9.86 -0.65 -8.27
C GLY A 264 -8.35 -0.88 -8.08
N ALA A 265 -7.86 -1.03 -6.85
CA ALA A 265 -6.43 -1.26 -6.56
C ALA A 265 -6.08 -2.76 -6.57
N PRO A 266 -5.33 -3.27 -7.59
CA PRO A 266 -5.14 -4.71 -7.77
C PRO A 266 -4.41 -5.41 -6.61
N LEU A 267 -3.35 -4.78 -6.08
CA LEU A 267 -2.60 -5.36 -4.97
C LEU A 267 -3.40 -5.34 -3.67
N ALA A 268 -4.29 -4.34 -3.47
CA ALA A 268 -5.18 -4.31 -2.33
C ALA A 268 -6.26 -5.40 -2.46
N ALA A 269 -6.77 -5.67 -3.67
CA ALA A 269 -7.71 -6.77 -3.92
C ALA A 269 -7.10 -8.14 -3.59
N ILE A 270 -5.86 -8.37 -4.01
CA ILE A 270 -5.10 -9.58 -3.68
C ILE A 270 -4.88 -9.70 -2.17
N ALA A 271 -4.44 -8.60 -1.51
CA ALA A 271 -4.27 -8.58 -0.07
C ALA A 271 -5.57 -8.85 0.68
N LEU A 272 -6.70 -8.33 0.18
CA LEU A 272 -8.03 -8.58 0.74
C LEU A 272 -8.42 -10.06 0.64
N ALA A 273 -8.16 -10.70 -0.51
CA ALA A 273 -8.42 -12.13 -0.71
C ALA A 273 -7.65 -13.03 0.26
N HIS A 274 -6.42 -12.64 0.61
CA HIS A 274 -5.57 -13.36 1.56
C HIS A 274 -5.76 -12.94 3.03
N ALA A 275 -6.59 -11.92 3.30
CA ALA A 275 -6.81 -11.45 4.66
C ALA A 275 -7.58 -12.49 5.49
N PRO A 276 -7.06 -12.95 6.65
CA PRO A 276 -7.72 -13.97 7.48
C PRO A 276 -9.13 -13.56 7.90
N TRP A 277 -9.35 -12.27 8.09
CA TRP A 277 -10.63 -11.72 8.51
C TRP A 277 -11.68 -11.67 7.38
N TYR A 278 -11.27 -11.72 6.10
CA TYR A 278 -12.20 -11.61 4.98
C TYR A 278 -13.23 -12.77 4.95
N SER A 279 -12.82 -13.98 5.30
CA SER A 279 -13.70 -15.14 5.42
C SER A 279 -14.70 -15.04 6.58
N LYS A 280 -14.50 -14.13 7.54
CA LYS A 280 -15.33 -14.00 8.74
C LYS A 280 -16.48 -12.98 8.60
N ARG A 281 -16.73 -12.47 7.41
CA ARG A 281 -17.78 -11.51 7.12
C ARG A 281 -19.18 -11.98 7.49
N ALA A 282 -19.54 -13.19 7.09
CA ALA A 282 -20.84 -13.79 7.45
C ALA A 282 -20.97 -14.00 8.98
N LEU A 283 -19.88 -14.38 9.64
CA LEU A 283 -19.83 -14.51 11.10
C LEU A 283 -20.03 -13.16 11.80
N TRP A 284 -19.47 -12.07 11.28
CA TRP A 284 -19.69 -10.74 11.80
C TRP A 284 -21.18 -10.35 11.75
N LEU A 285 -21.83 -10.60 10.60
CA LEU A 285 -23.26 -10.29 10.41
C LEU A 285 -24.16 -11.10 11.36
N THR A 286 -23.90 -12.39 11.53
CA THR A 286 -24.64 -13.23 12.47
C THR A 286 -24.40 -12.83 13.92
N THR A 287 -23.19 -12.36 14.27
CA THR A 287 -22.92 -11.82 15.61
C THR A 287 -23.71 -10.55 15.86
N TRP A 288 -23.75 -9.64 14.90
CA TRP A 288 -24.54 -8.42 15.00
C TRP A 288 -26.03 -8.70 15.22
N GLN A 289 -26.61 -9.63 14.42
CA GLN A 289 -28.00 -10.08 14.61
C GLN A 289 -28.25 -10.67 16.00
N ALA A 290 -27.31 -11.50 16.51
CA ALA A 290 -27.41 -12.13 17.82
C ALA A 290 -27.34 -11.11 18.96
N LEU A 291 -26.50 -10.09 18.85
CA LEU A 291 -26.41 -8.98 19.80
C LEU A 291 -27.73 -8.18 19.84
N ARG A 292 -28.25 -7.83 18.69
CA ARG A 292 -29.48 -7.06 18.56
C ARG A 292 -30.73 -7.80 19.09
N SER A 293 -30.81 -9.09 18.80
CA SER A 293 -31.91 -9.93 19.28
C SER A 293 -31.79 -10.30 20.76
N GLY A 294 -30.74 -9.85 21.45
CA GLY A 294 -30.47 -10.21 22.85
C GLY A 294 -30.07 -11.67 23.05
N LYS A 295 -29.87 -12.45 21.97
CA LYS A 295 -29.43 -13.85 22.04
C LYS A 295 -27.99 -14.01 22.51
N ARG A 296 -27.21 -12.95 22.43
CA ARG A 296 -25.82 -12.92 22.87
C ARG A 296 -25.52 -11.60 23.58
N SER A 297 -24.82 -11.66 24.71
CA SER A 297 -24.37 -10.46 25.41
C SER A 297 -23.13 -9.86 24.71
N SER A 298 -22.94 -8.54 24.83
CA SER A 298 -21.78 -7.84 24.31
C SER A 298 -20.46 -8.38 24.88
N VAL A 299 -20.44 -8.76 26.16
CA VAL A 299 -19.26 -9.36 26.81
C VAL A 299 -18.92 -10.72 26.20
N ALA A 300 -19.92 -11.61 26.02
CA ALA A 300 -19.69 -12.92 25.42
C ALA A 300 -19.27 -12.82 23.94
N ALA A 301 -19.72 -11.80 23.22
CA ALA A 301 -19.28 -11.51 21.86
C ALA A 301 -17.83 -10.99 21.84
N SER A 302 -17.48 -10.11 22.78
CA SER A 302 -16.13 -9.57 22.96
C SER A 302 -15.12 -10.70 23.22
N ASP A 303 -15.38 -11.56 24.19
CA ASP A 303 -14.51 -12.69 24.53
C ASP A 303 -14.33 -13.64 23.33
N TYR A 304 -15.39 -13.90 22.56
CA TYR A 304 -15.32 -14.73 21.37
C TYR A 304 -14.46 -14.09 20.27
N TRP A 305 -14.70 -12.83 19.91
CA TRP A 305 -13.98 -12.18 18.83
C TRP A 305 -12.49 -11.98 19.11
N GLN A 306 -12.09 -11.80 20.38
CA GLN A 306 -10.69 -11.78 20.78
C GLN A 306 -9.95 -13.08 20.43
N THR A 307 -10.64 -14.22 20.41
CA THR A 307 -10.05 -15.51 20.01
C THR A 307 -10.00 -15.70 18.50
N GLN A 308 -10.81 -14.94 17.74
CA GLN A 308 -10.96 -15.12 16.30
C GLN A 308 -10.04 -14.19 15.48
N LEU A 309 -9.85 -12.95 15.91
CA LEU A 309 -9.12 -11.92 15.18
C LEU A 309 -8.37 -11.01 16.14
N GLY A 310 -7.31 -10.36 15.65
CA GLY A 310 -6.74 -9.19 16.31
C GLY A 310 -7.68 -7.98 16.19
N ILE A 311 -7.62 -7.06 17.14
CA ILE A 311 -8.50 -5.88 17.16
C ILE A 311 -8.40 -5.04 15.87
N THR A 312 -7.21 -4.93 15.29
CA THR A 312 -7.00 -4.19 14.03
C THR A 312 -7.74 -4.84 12.86
N GLU A 313 -7.70 -6.17 12.79
CA GLU A 313 -8.39 -6.95 11.75
C GLU A 313 -9.92 -6.88 11.93
N PHE A 314 -10.39 -6.93 13.19
CA PHE A 314 -11.81 -6.77 13.48
C PHE A 314 -12.33 -5.38 13.08
N ILE A 315 -11.54 -4.32 13.29
CA ILE A 315 -11.88 -2.97 12.85
C ILE A 315 -11.98 -2.91 11.31
N GLN A 316 -11.00 -3.49 10.59
CA GLN A 316 -11.04 -3.54 9.12
C GLN A 316 -12.26 -4.30 8.59
N LEU A 317 -12.57 -5.43 9.21
CA LEU A 317 -13.77 -6.21 8.91
C LEU A 317 -15.03 -5.36 9.14
N SER A 318 -15.13 -4.69 10.30
CA SER A 318 -16.29 -3.87 10.64
C SER A 318 -16.46 -2.69 9.68
N GLU A 319 -15.40 -2.02 9.27
CA GLU A 319 -15.45 -0.95 8.27
C GLU A 319 -15.99 -1.45 6.93
N LEU A 320 -15.53 -2.63 6.49
CA LEU A 320 -16.03 -3.25 5.26
C LEU A 320 -17.51 -3.58 5.34
N MET A 321 -17.97 -4.15 6.46
CA MET A 321 -19.38 -4.51 6.66
C MET A 321 -20.28 -3.27 6.74
N LEU A 322 -19.83 -2.22 7.43
CA LEU A 322 -20.59 -0.96 7.57
C LEU A 322 -20.75 -0.26 6.22
N LEU A 323 -19.77 -0.35 5.33
CA LEU A 323 -19.88 0.20 3.97
C LEU A 323 -21.12 -0.34 3.27
N ASP A 324 -21.31 -1.66 3.26
CA ASP A 324 -22.43 -2.27 2.58
C ASP A 324 -23.77 -2.10 3.34
N ILE A 325 -23.75 -2.14 4.67
CA ILE A 325 -24.94 -1.80 5.46
C ILE A 325 -25.42 -0.39 5.11
N ARG A 326 -24.51 0.60 5.06
CA ARG A 326 -24.86 1.98 4.72
C ARG A 326 -25.37 2.10 3.28
N ARG A 327 -24.73 1.38 2.32
CA ARG A 327 -25.19 1.36 0.92
C ARG A 327 -26.62 0.86 0.82
N VAL A 328 -26.92 -0.28 1.44
CA VAL A 328 -28.26 -0.89 1.41
C VAL A 328 -29.29 0.00 2.09
N CYS A 329 -28.95 0.65 3.22
CA CYS A 329 -29.85 1.61 3.88
C CYS A 329 -30.17 2.84 3.00
N LEU A 330 -29.25 3.24 2.15
CA LEU A 330 -29.43 4.32 1.18
C LEU A 330 -30.09 3.87 -0.14
N GLY A 331 -30.47 2.59 -0.26
CA GLY A 331 -31.12 2.02 -1.45
C GLY A 331 -30.16 1.61 -2.57
N PHE A 332 -28.85 1.53 -2.31
CA PHE A 332 -27.88 1.01 -3.25
C PHE A 332 -27.64 -0.48 -3.04
N ASP A 333 -27.25 -1.18 -4.10
CA ASP A 333 -26.83 -2.58 -3.98
C ASP A 333 -25.58 -2.73 -3.13
N ALA A 334 -25.51 -3.81 -2.34
CA ALA A 334 -24.30 -4.19 -1.65
C ALA A 334 -23.18 -4.54 -2.65
N LEU A 335 -21.94 -4.19 -2.33
CA LEU A 335 -20.77 -4.61 -3.11
C LEU A 335 -20.47 -6.10 -2.89
N GLN A 336 -20.70 -6.60 -1.67
CA GLN A 336 -20.50 -7.99 -1.27
C GLN A 336 -21.73 -8.83 -1.65
N LYS A 337 -21.77 -9.29 -2.89
CA LYS A 337 -22.93 -10.05 -3.45
C LYS A 337 -23.06 -11.48 -2.87
N ASP A 338 -22.00 -11.98 -2.25
CA ASP A 338 -21.94 -13.29 -1.58
C ASP A 338 -22.52 -13.26 -0.16
N ILE A 339 -22.89 -12.09 0.35
CA ILE A 339 -23.50 -11.89 1.67
C ILE A 339 -24.88 -11.27 1.50
N ASN A 340 -25.87 -11.89 2.12
CA ASN A 340 -27.24 -11.41 2.03
C ASN A 340 -27.53 -10.35 3.11
N PHE A 341 -27.25 -9.10 2.83
CA PHE A 341 -27.57 -7.97 3.70
C PHE A 341 -29.08 -7.67 3.75
N LEU A 342 -29.81 -7.89 2.63
CA LEU A 342 -31.22 -7.51 2.53
C LEU A 342 -32.09 -8.27 3.53
N THR A 343 -31.89 -9.59 3.68
CA THR A 343 -32.65 -10.39 4.68
C THR A 343 -32.35 -9.96 6.11
N THR A 344 -31.12 -9.53 6.39
CA THR A 344 -30.73 -9.04 7.72
C THR A 344 -31.33 -7.67 8.01
N LEU A 345 -31.38 -6.80 6.99
CA LEU A 345 -31.85 -5.42 7.11
C LEU A 345 -33.37 -5.26 6.89
N SER A 346 -34.07 -6.29 6.39
CA SER A 346 -35.54 -6.28 6.24
C SER A 346 -36.24 -6.10 7.58
N ASP A 347 -35.71 -6.73 8.63
CA ASP A 347 -36.25 -6.66 9.98
C ASP A 347 -35.71 -5.48 10.76
N TYR A 348 -34.74 -4.77 10.21
CA TYR A 348 -34.07 -3.67 10.87
C TYR A 348 -33.52 -2.62 9.90
N LYS A 349 -34.00 -1.39 10.06
CA LYS A 349 -33.35 -0.21 9.49
C LYS A 349 -32.49 0.44 10.57
N PRO A 350 -31.14 0.41 10.44
CA PRO A 350 -30.30 1.16 11.35
C PRO A 350 -30.67 2.63 11.29
N ILE A 351 -30.74 3.26 12.44
CA ILE A 351 -30.90 4.71 12.53
C ILE A 351 -29.54 5.30 12.16
N ASP A 352 -29.50 6.33 11.30
CA ASP A 352 -28.25 6.98 10.87
C ASP A 352 -27.33 7.36 12.03
N THR A 353 -27.93 7.79 13.16
CA THR A 353 -27.20 8.10 14.40
C THR A 353 -26.47 6.89 15.01
N GLY A 354 -27.00 5.67 14.89
CA GLY A 354 -26.33 4.45 15.36
C GLY A 354 -25.14 4.09 14.49
N LEU A 355 -25.29 4.20 13.16
CA LEU A 355 -24.20 3.99 12.22
C LEU A 355 -23.04 4.99 12.45
N GLU A 356 -23.38 6.27 12.64
CA GLU A 356 -22.40 7.31 12.92
C GLU A 356 -21.69 7.07 14.26
N ALA A 357 -22.43 6.70 15.31
CA ALA A 357 -21.86 6.39 16.62
C ALA A 357 -20.87 5.23 16.54
N PHE A 358 -21.21 4.16 15.81
CA PHE A 358 -20.31 3.02 15.66
C PHE A 358 -19.06 3.35 14.81
N VAL A 359 -19.21 4.10 13.72
CA VAL A 359 -18.07 4.61 12.94
C VAL A 359 -17.15 5.48 13.80
N HIS A 360 -17.72 6.39 14.59
CA HIS A 360 -16.96 7.22 15.52
C HIS A 360 -16.21 6.37 16.54
N ARG A 361 -16.85 5.34 17.09
CA ARG A 361 -16.23 4.40 18.03
C ARG A 361 -15.07 3.62 17.38
N LEU A 362 -15.19 3.20 16.13
CA LEU A 362 -14.09 2.57 15.39
C LEU A 362 -12.88 3.50 15.25
N LEU A 363 -13.12 4.78 14.92
CA LEU A 363 -12.08 5.80 14.81
C LEU A 363 -11.40 6.07 16.17
N GLU A 364 -12.18 6.27 17.23
CA GLU A 364 -11.65 6.43 18.59
C GLU A 364 -10.80 5.23 19.00
N THR A 365 -11.27 4.02 18.70
CA THR A 365 -10.53 2.79 19.00
C THR A 365 -9.20 2.73 18.25
N LYS A 366 -9.15 3.13 16.97
CA LYS A 366 -7.90 3.23 16.22
C LYS A 366 -6.90 4.20 16.87
N ILE A 367 -7.39 5.34 17.36
CA ILE A 367 -6.55 6.33 18.05
C ILE A 367 -6.08 5.78 19.41
N ALA A 368 -6.99 5.17 20.18
CA ALA A 368 -6.70 4.62 21.50
C ALA A 368 -5.67 3.47 21.44
N LEU A 369 -5.70 2.65 20.38
CA LEU A 369 -4.70 1.59 20.15
C LEU A 369 -3.28 2.15 19.93
N GLN A 370 -3.15 3.38 19.44
CA GLN A 370 -1.85 4.07 19.36
C GLN A 370 -1.33 4.50 20.74
N GLN A 371 -2.21 4.57 21.75
CA GLN A 371 -1.91 4.96 23.12
C GLN A 371 -1.81 3.76 24.10
N ASN A 372 -1.57 2.55 23.58
CA ASN A 372 -1.43 1.31 24.36
C ASN A 372 -2.63 0.89 25.21
N VAL A 373 -3.84 1.19 24.78
CA VAL A 373 -5.08 0.69 25.43
C VAL A 373 -5.14 -0.84 25.30
N GLN A 374 -5.58 -1.50 26.35
CA GLN A 374 -5.77 -2.96 26.35
C GLN A 374 -6.84 -3.36 25.32
N GLU A 375 -6.52 -4.31 24.46
CA GLU A 375 -7.42 -4.78 23.40
C GLU A 375 -8.77 -5.26 23.91
N LYS A 376 -8.82 -5.84 25.11
CA LYS A 376 -10.07 -6.30 25.72
C LYS A 376 -11.07 -5.16 25.91
N PHE A 377 -10.64 -4.04 26.49
CA PHE A 377 -11.52 -2.88 26.66
C PHE A 377 -11.98 -2.28 25.33
N ALA A 378 -11.12 -2.35 24.31
CA ALA A 378 -11.48 -1.92 22.97
C ALA A 378 -12.59 -2.80 22.38
N TYR A 379 -12.46 -4.13 22.50
CA TYR A 379 -13.50 -5.07 22.06
C TYR A 379 -14.80 -4.89 22.82
N ASP A 380 -14.76 -4.77 24.17
CA ASP A 380 -15.96 -4.61 24.99
C ASP A 380 -16.77 -3.37 24.55
N LYS A 381 -16.08 -2.25 24.32
CA LYS A 381 -16.71 -1.01 23.83
C LYS A 381 -17.29 -1.18 22.42
N LEU A 382 -16.53 -1.82 21.50
CA LEU A 382 -17.01 -2.04 20.14
C LEU A 382 -18.22 -2.97 20.09
N MET A 383 -18.24 -4.03 20.91
CA MET A 383 -19.41 -4.94 20.98
C MET A 383 -20.63 -4.28 21.60
N GLN A 384 -20.44 -3.39 22.56
CA GLN A 384 -21.53 -2.62 23.13
C GLN A 384 -22.16 -1.67 22.11
N GLU A 385 -21.35 -0.94 21.36
CA GLU A 385 -21.86 -0.08 20.28
C GLU A 385 -22.47 -0.87 19.12
N LEU A 386 -21.88 -2.02 18.78
CA LEU A 386 -22.44 -2.91 17.76
C LEU A 386 -23.80 -3.47 18.16
N ALA A 387 -24.04 -3.69 19.44
CA ALA A 387 -25.37 -4.10 19.95
C ALA A 387 -26.41 -2.97 19.86
N ASN A 388 -25.98 -1.71 19.90
CA ASN A 388 -26.84 -0.53 19.80
C ASN A 388 -27.05 -0.09 18.34
N LEU A 389 -26.28 -0.62 17.42
CA LEU A 389 -26.39 -0.40 15.98
C LEU A 389 -27.70 -0.99 15.44
#